data_8161831ce9522c4f9e5e073d8bdca597
#
_entry.id   8161831ce9522c4f9e5e073d8bdca597
#
_cell.length_a   1.000
_cell.length_b   1.000
_cell.length_c   1.000
_cell.angle_alpha   90.00
_cell.angle_beta   90.00
_cell.angle_gamma   90.00
#
_symmetry.space_group_name_H-M   'P 1'
#
loop_
_entity.id
_entity.type
_entity.pdbx_description
1 polymer ?
#
loop_
_entity_poly.entity_id
_entity_poly.type
_entity_poly.pdbx_seq_one_letter_code
_entity_poly.pdbx_strand_id
1 'polypeptide(L)'
;KRVVAVRIGGGSPSVVSPDQLGELMRLIRAELPMAHGAEMALEAIPNTVGVPSLTGWGQGKPSCIELRVGAIHLRDLDELHPPYRVSDIQNAVLFLDKFGMNNVSVSLVYGLPGQTEASWRQTLRKALDLEPYEVAVAPVSPADGEGLAQERQRALYEVAAALLGERGLVEYAVGRFARAAGESAYVKALASGADAVGVGLGAVSCVDGMAWRNPDDFEVYCAGSDDPEQVVRDAAQLDDEARAVLVARRALCLSEGVEAERVSAAVGELSAWEAEGLVVCEDGRWRLTSEGRFAWQWRTWAL
;
A
#
# COMPACT_ATOMS: atom_id res chain seq x y z
N LYS A 1 -7.44 4.86 -22.65
CA LYS A 1 -6.78 4.02 -21.63
C LYS A 1 -7.84 3.28 -20.83
N ARG A 2 -7.52 2.12 -20.23
CA ARG A 2 -8.43 1.37 -19.35
C ARG A 2 -7.88 1.34 -17.93
N VAL A 3 -8.78 1.37 -16.95
CA VAL A 3 -8.43 1.27 -15.53
C VAL A 3 -8.14 -0.20 -15.20
N VAL A 4 -6.92 -0.50 -14.77
CA VAL A 4 -6.47 -1.86 -14.42
C VAL A 4 -6.59 -2.15 -12.92
N ALA A 5 -6.57 -1.13 -12.10
CA ALA A 5 -6.74 -1.25 -10.65
C ALA A 5 -7.34 0.02 -10.04
N VAL A 6 -8.15 -0.17 -9.02
CA VAL A 6 -8.68 0.88 -8.14
C VAL A 6 -8.35 0.49 -6.71
N ARG A 7 -7.83 1.42 -5.92
CA ARG A 7 -7.65 1.25 -4.49
C ARG A 7 -8.46 2.30 -3.74
N ILE A 8 -9.37 1.86 -2.92
CA ILE A 8 -10.15 2.71 -2.02
C ILE A 8 -9.48 2.63 -0.65
N GLY A 9 -8.76 3.68 -0.33
CA GLY A 9 -7.89 3.78 0.85
C GLY A 9 -7.75 5.21 1.31
N GLY A 10 -6.75 5.44 2.19
CA GLY A 10 -6.55 6.74 2.85
C GLY A 10 -7.55 6.96 3.98
N GLY A 11 -7.07 7.33 5.15
CA GLY A 11 -7.92 7.32 6.35
C GLY A 11 -8.43 5.90 6.65
N SER A 12 -9.74 5.74 6.78
CA SER A 12 -10.37 4.42 6.99
C SER A 12 -11.69 4.36 6.23
N PRO A 13 -11.70 4.02 4.93
CA PRO A 13 -12.92 4.06 4.12
C PRO A 13 -14.03 3.16 4.65
N SER A 14 -13.69 2.10 5.34
CA SER A 14 -14.64 1.15 5.92
C SER A 14 -15.51 1.69 7.07
N VAL A 15 -15.25 2.93 7.54
CA VAL A 15 -16.13 3.63 8.52
C VAL A 15 -17.30 4.36 7.84
N VAL A 16 -17.24 4.52 6.52
CA VAL A 16 -18.36 5.05 5.72
C VAL A 16 -19.50 4.03 5.72
N SER A 17 -20.74 4.50 5.58
CA SER A 17 -21.86 3.57 5.59
C SER A 17 -21.70 2.49 4.53
N PRO A 18 -22.00 1.22 4.84
CA PRO A 18 -21.80 0.10 3.92
C PRO A 18 -22.47 0.30 2.54
N ASP A 19 -23.67 0.87 2.54
CA ASP A 19 -24.43 1.10 1.30
C ASP A 19 -23.80 2.21 0.45
N GLN A 20 -23.35 3.31 1.08
CA GLN A 20 -22.66 4.39 0.37
C GLN A 20 -21.33 3.89 -0.23
N LEU A 21 -20.58 3.08 0.50
CA LEU A 21 -19.32 2.53 0.01
C LEU A 21 -19.54 1.52 -1.13
N GLY A 22 -20.56 0.68 -1.01
CA GLY A 22 -21.00 -0.22 -2.08
C GLY A 22 -21.44 0.52 -3.32
N GLU A 23 -22.22 1.60 -3.15
CA GLU A 23 -22.66 2.48 -4.24
C GLU A 23 -21.47 3.16 -4.92
N LEU A 24 -20.51 3.71 -4.16
CA LEU A 24 -19.29 4.31 -4.72
C LEU A 24 -18.55 3.32 -5.62
N MET A 25 -18.31 2.10 -5.15
CA MET A 25 -17.64 1.06 -5.94
C MET A 25 -18.44 0.70 -7.19
N ARG A 26 -19.76 0.65 -7.08
CA ARG A 26 -20.67 0.37 -8.22
C ARG A 26 -20.58 1.49 -9.27
N LEU A 27 -20.58 2.75 -8.83
CA LEU A 27 -20.43 3.92 -9.72
C LEU A 27 -19.07 3.90 -10.41
N ILE A 28 -17.98 3.66 -9.69
CA ILE A 28 -16.63 3.54 -10.28
C ILE A 28 -16.62 2.49 -11.40
N ARG A 29 -17.26 1.34 -11.19
CA ARG A 29 -17.33 0.28 -12.22
C ARG A 29 -18.22 0.64 -13.40
N ALA A 30 -19.25 1.45 -13.19
CA ALA A 30 -20.20 1.85 -14.23
C ALA A 30 -19.65 2.98 -15.11
N GLU A 31 -18.97 3.95 -14.48
CA GLU A 31 -18.55 5.19 -15.16
C GLU A 31 -17.13 5.12 -15.73
N LEU A 32 -16.25 4.29 -15.15
CA LEU A 32 -14.87 4.19 -15.63
C LEU A 32 -14.68 3.02 -16.61
N PRO A 33 -13.83 3.17 -17.63
CA PRO A 33 -13.52 2.12 -18.60
C PRO A 33 -12.65 1.03 -17.97
N MET A 34 -13.23 0.20 -17.11
CA MET A 34 -12.53 -0.87 -16.41
C MET A 34 -11.99 -1.92 -17.38
N ALA A 35 -10.77 -2.39 -17.14
CA ALA A 35 -10.23 -3.57 -17.83
C ALA A 35 -10.92 -4.83 -17.32
N HIS A 36 -10.91 -5.88 -18.14
CA HIS A 36 -11.40 -7.19 -17.67
C HIS A 36 -10.49 -7.69 -16.54
N GLY A 37 -11.07 -8.09 -15.42
CA GLY A 37 -10.32 -8.52 -14.24
C GLY A 37 -9.62 -7.39 -13.47
N ALA A 38 -9.98 -6.12 -13.71
CA ALA A 38 -9.42 -5.00 -12.95
C ALA A 38 -9.60 -5.18 -11.44
N GLU A 39 -8.52 -4.97 -10.69
CA GLU A 39 -8.54 -5.00 -9.22
C GLU A 39 -9.40 -3.87 -8.66
N MET A 40 -10.20 -4.18 -7.64
CA MET A 40 -10.84 -3.20 -6.78
C MET A 40 -10.50 -3.54 -5.34
N ALA A 41 -9.47 -2.92 -4.80
CA ALA A 41 -9.02 -3.12 -3.43
C ALA A 41 -9.70 -2.13 -2.48
N LEU A 42 -10.16 -2.62 -1.33
CA LEU A 42 -10.76 -1.83 -0.28
C LEU A 42 -9.98 -1.99 1.02
N GLU A 43 -9.53 -0.88 1.61
CA GLU A 43 -8.97 -0.88 2.95
C GLU A 43 -10.08 -0.94 3.99
N ALA A 44 -9.91 -1.80 5.00
CA ALA A 44 -10.85 -1.94 6.10
C ALA A 44 -10.15 -2.09 7.45
N ILE A 45 -10.74 -1.53 8.50
CA ILE A 45 -10.33 -1.81 9.87
C ILE A 45 -11.18 -2.95 10.45
N PRO A 46 -10.60 -3.82 11.28
CA PRO A 46 -11.24 -5.09 11.69
C PRO A 46 -12.64 -4.96 12.29
N ASN A 47 -12.88 -3.99 13.17
CA ASN A 47 -14.17 -3.81 13.85
C ASN A 47 -15.30 -3.28 12.94
N THR A 48 -15.00 -2.89 11.72
CA THR A 48 -16.01 -2.47 10.73
C THR A 48 -16.47 -3.63 9.84
N VAL A 49 -15.77 -4.76 9.87
CA VAL A 49 -16.08 -5.94 9.05
C VAL A 49 -17.11 -6.80 9.73
N GLY A 50 -18.28 -6.89 9.14
CA GLY A 50 -19.40 -7.68 9.65
C GLY A 50 -20.48 -7.87 8.60
N VAL A 51 -21.58 -8.53 8.96
CA VAL A 51 -22.67 -8.83 8.01
C VAL A 51 -23.21 -7.57 7.28
N PRO A 52 -23.48 -6.45 7.95
CA PRO A 52 -23.98 -5.25 7.26
C PRO A 52 -22.97 -4.70 6.24
N SER A 53 -21.69 -4.57 6.64
CA SER A 53 -20.66 -4.02 5.76
C SER A 53 -20.40 -4.94 4.56
N LEU A 54 -20.30 -6.24 4.75
CA LEU A 54 -20.05 -7.18 3.66
C LEU A 54 -21.24 -7.29 2.70
N THR A 55 -22.47 -7.12 3.21
CA THR A 55 -23.66 -7.05 2.36
C THR A 55 -23.63 -5.80 1.46
N GLY A 56 -23.34 -4.63 2.04
CA GLY A 56 -23.25 -3.37 1.28
C GLY A 56 -22.08 -3.39 0.30
N TRP A 57 -20.87 -3.77 0.75
CA TRP A 57 -19.69 -3.83 -0.11
C TRP A 57 -19.81 -4.86 -1.23
N GLY A 58 -20.52 -5.96 -1.00
CA GLY A 58 -20.79 -7.00 -2.00
C GLY A 58 -21.47 -6.47 -3.26
N GLN A 59 -22.25 -5.38 -3.15
CA GLN A 59 -22.85 -4.71 -4.31
C GLN A 59 -21.79 -4.11 -5.24
N GLY A 60 -20.69 -3.58 -4.68
CA GLY A 60 -19.58 -3.00 -5.40
C GLY A 60 -18.54 -4.02 -5.87
N LYS A 61 -18.64 -5.29 -5.42
CA LYS A 61 -17.74 -6.41 -5.78
C LYS A 61 -16.25 -6.08 -5.61
N PRO A 62 -15.78 -5.74 -4.40
CA PRO A 62 -14.35 -5.62 -4.17
C PRO A 62 -13.66 -6.95 -4.49
N SER A 63 -12.50 -6.89 -5.13
CA SER A 63 -11.71 -8.08 -5.48
C SER A 63 -10.65 -8.41 -4.45
N CYS A 64 -10.33 -7.47 -3.56
CA CYS A 64 -9.39 -7.61 -2.46
C CYS A 64 -9.82 -6.75 -1.28
N ILE A 65 -9.70 -7.28 -0.07
CA ILE A 65 -9.85 -6.52 1.18
C ILE A 65 -8.48 -6.43 1.85
N GLU A 66 -7.95 -5.21 1.99
CA GLU A 66 -6.75 -4.95 2.78
C GLU A 66 -7.16 -4.66 4.23
N LEU A 67 -6.98 -5.65 5.09
CA LEU A 67 -7.33 -5.55 6.51
C LEU A 67 -6.18 -4.88 7.28
N ARG A 68 -6.43 -3.68 7.80
CA ARG A 68 -5.45 -2.91 8.57
C ARG A 68 -5.40 -3.43 10.01
N VAL A 69 -4.46 -4.33 10.27
CA VAL A 69 -4.33 -5.04 11.55
C VAL A 69 -3.31 -4.37 12.48
N GLY A 70 -2.27 -3.77 11.93
CA GLY A 70 -1.18 -3.16 12.70
C GLY A 70 -0.38 -4.17 13.53
N ALA A 71 -0.96 -4.72 14.60
CA ALA A 71 -0.35 -5.74 15.43
C ALA A 71 -1.38 -6.73 15.95
N ILE A 72 -0.93 -7.95 16.38
CA ILE A 72 -1.78 -8.97 17.01
C ILE A 72 -1.28 -9.33 18.41
N HIS A 73 -0.03 -9.03 18.75
CA HIS A 73 0.45 -9.10 20.11
C HIS A 73 -0.18 -7.97 20.93
N LEU A 74 -0.80 -8.30 22.08
CA LEU A 74 -1.64 -7.37 22.84
C LEU A 74 -0.95 -6.04 23.17
N ARG A 75 0.26 -6.11 23.72
CA ARG A 75 1.00 -4.90 24.08
C ARG A 75 1.32 -4.02 22.85
N ASP A 76 1.74 -4.65 21.74
CA ASP A 76 2.09 -3.93 20.52
C ASP A 76 0.83 -3.32 19.88
N LEU A 77 -0.33 -4.00 20.02
CA LEU A 77 -1.61 -3.47 19.58
C LEU A 77 -2.06 -2.29 20.46
N ASP A 78 -1.87 -2.39 21.77
CA ASP A 78 -2.20 -1.32 22.70
C ASP A 78 -1.39 -0.05 22.43
N GLU A 79 -0.13 -0.16 21.98
CA GLU A 79 0.68 1.00 21.59
C GLU A 79 0.12 1.74 20.37
N LEU A 80 -0.55 1.04 19.46
CA LEU A 80 -1.20 1.64 18.29
C LEU A 80 -2.54 2.32 18.59
N HIS A 81 -3.10 2.11 19.80
CA HIS A 81 -4.39 2.63 20.23
C HIS A 81 -5.51 2.47 19.19
N PRO A 82 -5.66 1.32 18.52
CA PRO A 82 -6.65 1.16 17.48
C PRO A 82 -8.07 1.07 18.08
N PRO A 83 -9.11 1.38 17.30
CA PRO A 83 -10.50 1.25 17.75
C PRO A 83 -11.02 -0.20 17.78
N TYR A 84 -10.15 -1.21 17.71
CA TYR A 84 -10.50 -2.64 17.63
C TYR A 84 -9.59 -3.49 18.52
N ARG A 85 -10.03 -4.71 18.75
CA ARG A 85 -9.34 -5.72 19.56
C ARG A 85 -8.90 -6.90 18.71
N VAL A 86 -8.05 -7.77 19.27
CA VAL A 86 -7.62 -9.01 18.60
C VAL A 86 -8.81 -9.90 18.19
N SER A 87 -9.88 -9.94 18.99
CA SER A 87 -11.10 -10.67 18.63
C SER A 87 -11.77 -10.14 17.37
N ASP A 88 -11.72 -8.84 17.14
CA ASP A 88 -12.32 -8.22 15.96
C ASP A 88 -11.56 -8.62 14.68
N ILE A 89 -10.23 -8.77 14.79
CA ILE A 89 -9.38 -9.26 13.68
C ILE A 89 -9.80 -10.68 13.28
N GLN A 90 -9.96 -11.57 14.26
CA GLN A 90 -10.39 -12.96 14.01
C GLN A 90 -11.81 -13.02 13.43
N ASN A 91 -12.73 -12.23 13.99
CA ASN A 91 -14.10 -12.17 13.50
C ASN A 91 -14.15 -11.61 12.06
N ALA A 92 -13.36 -10.58 11.75
CA ALA A 92 -13.30 -9.99 10.40
C ALA A 92 -12.95 -11.05 9.36
N VAL A 93 -11.90 -11.85 9.60
CA VAL A 93 -11.49 -12.91 8.67
C VAL A 93 -12.57 -13.98 8.53
N LEU A 94 -13.19 -14.41 9.64
CA LEU A 94 -14.29 -15.37 9.61
C LEU A 94 -15.50 -14.86 8.82
N PHE A 95 -15.83 -13.57 8.91
CA PHE A 95 -16.91 -12.98 8.14
C PHE A 95 -16.53 -12.89 6.66
N LEU A 96 -15.31 -12.47 6.33
CA LEU A 96 -14.82 -12.38 4.95
C LEU A 96 -14.89 -13.76 4.26
N ASP A 97 -14.42 -14.80 4.94
CA ASP A 97 -14.50 -16.19 4.46
C ASP A 97 -15.95 -16.63 4.20
N LYS A 98 -16.84 -16.42 5.17
CA LYS A 98 -18.28 -16.76 5.05
C LYS A 98 -18.99 -16.04 3.90
N PHE A 99 -18.52 -14.85 3.53
CA PHE A 99 -19.06 -14.08 2.41
C PHE A 99 -18.34 -14.36 1.09
N GLY A 100 -17.37 -15.28 1.07
CA GLY A 100 -16.59 -15.65 -0.11
C GLY A 100 -15.61 -14.54 -0.57
N MET A 101 -15.26 -13.62 0.32
CA MET A 101 -14.26 -12.56 0.08
C MET A 101 -12.88 -13.04 0.57
N ASN A 102 -12.36 -14.07 -0.09
CA ASN A 102 -11.17 -14.80 0.40
C ASN A 102 -9.85 -14.17 -0.01
N ASN A 103 -9.85 -13.17 -0.91
CA ASN A 103 -8.64 -12.42 -1.25
C ASN A 103 -8.41 -11.32 -0.20
N VAL A 104 -7.73 -11.70 0.89
CA VAL A 104 -7.45 -10.80 2.02
C VAL A 104 -5.96 -10.51 2.08
N SER A 105 -5.61 -9.23 2.07
CA SER A 105 -4.29 -8.71 2.43
C SER A 105 -4.32 -8.24 3.88
N VAL A 106 -3.23 -8.47 4.63
CA VAL A 106 -3.10 -8.03 6.03
C VAL A 106 -1.95 -7.05 6.13
N SER A 107 -2.20 -5.86 6.68
CA SER A 107 -1.15 -4.88 6.92
C SER A 107 -0.75 -4.82 8.39
N LEU A 108 0.57 -4.88 8.64
CA LEU A 108 1.20 -4.92 9.96
C LEU A 108 2.20 -3.76 10.11
N VAL A 109 2.38 -3.32 11.35
CA VAL A 109 3.34 -2.26 11.71
C VAL A 109 4.43 -2.84 12.60
N TYR A 110 5.68 -2.53 12.28
CA TYR A 110 6.83 -2.90 13.11
C TYR A 110 7.63 -1.67 13.56
N GLY A 111 8.49 -1.86 14.56
CA GLY A 111 9.31 -0.80 15.11
C GLY A 111 8.62 0.02 16.18
N LEU A 112 7.49 -0.46 16.71
CA LEU A 112 6.74 0.20 17.79
C LEU A 112 7.57 0.36 19.06
N PRO A 113 7.30 1.39 19.90
CA PRO A 113 7.94 1.56 21.18
C PRO A 113 7.84 0.29 22.04
N GLY A 114 8.99 -0.18 22.53
CA GLY A 114 9.04 -1.40 23.35
C GLY A 114 8.71 -2.72 22.65
N GLN A 115 8.48 -2.73 21.34
CA GLN A 115 8.32 -3.95 20.56
C GLN A 115 9.58 -4.80 20.62
N THR A 116 9.40 -6.10 20.79
CA THR A 116 10.49 -7.09 20.83
C THR A 116 10.42 -8.02 19.62
N GLU A 117 11.52 -8.67 19.30
CA GLU A 117 11.51 -9.72 18.27
C GLU A 117 10.49 -10.82 18.59
N ALA A 118 10.35 -11.19 19.86
CA ALA A 118 9.41 -12.22 20.28
C ALA A 118 7.95 -11.80 20.03
N SER A 119 7.56 -10.56 20.38
CA SER A 119 6.22 -10.05 20.17
C SER A 119 5.93 -9.87 18.68
N TRP A 120 6.92 -9.46 17.88
CA TRP A 120 6.82 -9.35 16.43
C TRP A 120 6.62 -10.71 15.76
N ARG A 121 7.44 -11.71 16.13
CA ARG A 121 7.27 -13.10 15.65
C ARG A 121 5.89 -13.66 16.00
N GLN A 122 5.35 -13.33 17.16
CA GLN A 122 3.99 -13.73 17.54
C GLN A 122 2.94 -13.07 16.66
N THR A 123 3.07 -11.75 16.38
CA THR A 123 2.19 -11.03 15.46
C THR A 123 2.22 -11.66 14.07
N LEU A 124 3.42 -11.91 13.51
CA LEU A 124 3.57 -12.53 12.19
C LEU A 124 2.95 -13.93 12.10
N ARG A 125 3.20 -14.80 13.10
CA ARG A 125 2.61 -16.14 13.13
C ARG A 125 1.09 -16.09 13.17
N LYS A 126 0.52 -15.27 14.03
CA LYS A 126 -0.94 -15.11 14.12
C LYS A 126 -1.55 -14.49 12.86
N ALA A 127 -0.83 -13.58 12.20
CA ALA A 127 -1.27 -13.06 10.90
C ALA A 127 -1.26 -14.14 9.82
N LEU A 128 -0.27 -15.03 9.83
CA LEU A 128 -0.19 -16.17 8.92
C LEU A 128 -1.27 -17.23 9.19
N ASP A 129 -1.71 -17.38 10.45
CA ASP A 129 -2.83 -18.27 10.80
C ASP A 129 -4.18 -17.78 10.23
N LEU A 130 -4.26 -16.51 9.78
CA LEU A 130 -5.40 -15.97 9.05
C LEU A 130 -5.40 -16.34 7.56
N GLU A 131 -4.38 -17.04 7.08
CA GLU A 131 -4.17 -17.50 5.69
C GLU A 131 -4.27 -16.38 4.63
N PRO A 132 -3.64 -15.20 4.83
CA PRO A 132 -3.71 -14.12 3.87
C PRO A 132 -3.03 -14.46 2.55
N TYR A 133 -3.51 -13.86 1.45
CA TYR A 133 -2.82 -13.89 0.15
C TYR A 133 -1.59 -12.99 0.14
N GLU A 134 -1.67 -11.88 0.87
CA GLU A 134 -0.60 -10.89 0.98
C GLU A 134 -0.46 -10.42 2.43
N VAL A 135 0.78 -10.22 2.86
CA VAL A 135 1.12 -9.52 4.11
C VAL A 135 1.96 -8.30 3.74
N ALA A 136 1.48 -7.13 4.11
CA ALA A 136 2.24 -5.89 4.03
C ALA A 136 2.83 -5.56 5.41
N VAL A 137 4.10 -5.22 5.48
CA VAL A 137 4.76 -4.76 6.71
C VAL A 137 5.34 -3.36 6.48
N ALA A 138 5.07 -2.45 7.39
CA ALA A 138 5.57 -1.08 7.34
C ALA A 138 6.21 -0.70 8.68
N PRO A 139 7.24 0.15 8.67
CA PRO A 139 7.75 0.71 9.91
C PRO A 139 6.72 1.64 10.55
N VAL A 140 6.80 1.80 11.87
CA VAL A 140 6.00 2.80 12.57
C VAL A 140 6.23 4.18 11.95
N SER A 141 5.15 4.90 11.67
CA SER A 141 5.24 6.26 11.14
C SER A 141 5.77 7.23 12.22
N PRO A 142 6.60 8.22 11.86
CA PRO A 142 6.95 9.29 12.79
C PRO A 142 5.73 10.03 13.37
N ALA A 143 4.60 10.03 12.67
CA ALA A 143 3.34 10.58 13.16
C ALA A 143 2.72 9.74 14.29
N ASP A 144 3.05 8.45 14.37
CA ASP A 144 2.54 7.53 15.40
C ASP A 144 3.43 7.48 16.65
N GLY A 145 4.51 8.28 16.69
CA GLY A 145 5.42 8.40 17.83
C GLY A 145 6.88 8.02 17.55
N GLU A 146 7.72 8.03 18.59
CA GLU A 146 9.10 7.60 18.49
C GLU A 146 9.19 6.08 18.38
N GLY A 147 9.58 5.58 17.21
CA GLY A 147 9.84 4.16 16.98
C GLY A 147 11.16 3.68 17.59
N LEU A 148 11.45 2.40 17.42
CA LEU A 148 12.75 1.82 17.75
C LEU A 148 13.86 2.41 16.89
N ALA A 149 15.13 2.33 17.36
CA ALA A 149 16.30 2.67 16.57
C ALA A 149 16.33 1.88 15.24
N GLN A 150 16.85 2.50 14.18
CA GLN A 150 16.84 1.92 12.83
C GLN A 150 17.43 0.53 12.73
N GLU A 151 18.54 0.24 13.44
CA GLU A 151 19.15 -1.10 13.48
C GLU A 151 18.17 -2.17 14.00
N ARG A 152 17.39 -1.83 15.03
CA ARG A 152 16.38 -2.75 15.57
C ARG A 152 15.20 -2.91 14.63
N GLN A 153 14.78 -1.84 13.97
CA GLN A 153 13.73 -1.91 12.96
C GLN A 153 14.17 -2.77 11.77
N ARG A 154 15.42 -2.65 11.35
CA ARG A 154 16.01 -3.51 10.32
C ARG A 154 15.95 -4.98 10.72
N ALA A 155 16.38 -5.31 11.93
CA ALA A 155 16.32 -6.68 12.43
C ALA A 155 14.87 -7.23 12.42
N LEU A 156 13.88 -6.42 12.78
CA LEU A 156 12.47 -6.82 12.72
C LEU A 156 11.98 -7.04 11.28
N TYR A 157 12.43 -6.21 10.34
CA TYR A 157 12.11 -6.40 8.93
C TYR A 157 12.71 -7.71 8.39
N GLU A 158 13.96 -8.01 8.70
CA GLU A 158 14.63 -9.25 8.31
C GLU A 158 13.92 -10.49 8.90
N VAL A 159 13.45 -10.39 10.15
CA VAL A 159 12.61 -11.42 10.78
C VAL A 159 11.30 -11.62 10.01
N ALA A 160 10.67 -10.55 9.56
CA ALA A 160 9.45 -10.66 8.76
C ALA A 160 9.74 -11.35 7.42
N ALA A 161 10.76 -10.91 6.70
CA ALA A 161 11.13 -11.48 5.41
C ALA A 161 11.41 -12.99 5.51
N ALA A 162 12.18 -13.42 6.52
CA ALA A 162 12.49 -14.82 6.74
C ALA A 162 11.24 -15.65 7.06
N LEU A 163 10.42 -15.19 8.03
CA LEU A 163 9.27 -15.96 8.51
C LEU A 163 8.14 -16.04 7.47
N LEU A 164 7.90 -14.96 6.73
CA LEU A 164 6.92 -14.94 5.63
C LEU A 164 7.40 -15.83 4.47
N GLY A 165 8.70 -15.78 4.15
CA GLY A 165 9.32 -16.63 3.13
C GLY A 165 9.19 -18.12 3.45
N GLU A 166 9.40 -18.54 4.71
CA GLU A 166 9.20 -19.93 5.18
C GLU A 166 7.77 -20.44 4.94
N ARG A 167 6.79 -19.53 4.83
CA ARG A 167 5.37 -19.84 4.60
C ARG A 167 4.93 -19.62 3.15
N GLY A 168 5.89 -19.40 2.24
CA GLY A 168 5.66 -19.28 0.80
C GLY A 168 5.11 -17.93 0.36
N LEU A 169 5.26 -16.87 1.19
CA LEU A 169 5.02 -15.50 0.76
C LEU A 169 6.34 -14.88 0.33
N VAL A 170 6.41 -14.46 -0.93
CA VAL A 170 7.62 -13.87 -1.52
C VAL A 170 7.48 -12.36 -1.54
N GLU A 171 8.54 -11.64 -1.17
CA GLU A 171 8.56 -10.20 -1.27
C GLU A 171 8.61 -9.79 -2.75
N TYR A 172 7.49 -9.26 -3.27
CA TYR A 172 7.40 -8.77 -4.65
C TYR A 172 7.60 -7.26 -4.75
N ALA A 173 7.30 -6.54 -3.67
CA ALA A 173 7.59 -5.12 -3.51
C ALA A 173 8.06 -4.86 -2.08
N VAL A 174 8.79 -3.77 -1.85
CA VAL A 174 9.33 -3.42 -0.54
C VAL A 174 8.26 -3.48 0.54
N GLY A 175 8.46 -4.35 1.53
CA GLY A 175 7.52 -4.57 2.63
C GLY A 175 6.22 -5.29 2.25
N ARG A 176 6.08 -5.80 1.02
CA ARG A 176 4.88 -6.50 0.56
C ARG A 176 5.22 -7.92 0.11
N PHE A 177 4.66 -8.88 0.80
CA PHE A 177 4.92 -10.31 0.65
C PHE A 177 3.64 -11.01 0.21
N ALA A 178 3.66 -11.68 -0.94
CA ALA A 178 2.48 -12.33 -1.49
C ALA A 178 2.72 -13.81 -1.84
N ARG A 179 1.65 -14.59 -1.81
CA ARG A 179 1.61 -15.89 -2.46
C ARG A 179 1.59 -15.72 -3.97
N ALA A 180 1.89 -16.75 -4.70
CA ALA A 180 1.78 -16.74 -6.17
C ALA A 180 0.39 -16.23 -6.61
N ALA A 181 0.36 -15.26 -7.51
CA ALA A 181 -0.82 -14.56 -8.00
C ALA A 181 -1.61 -13.73 -6.95
N GLY A 182 -1.05 -13.53 -5.75
CA GLY A 182 -1.62 -12.66 -4.70
C GLY A 182 -1.07 -11.24 -4.68
N GLU A 183 -0.23 -10.87 -5.65
CA GLU A 183 0.38 -9.56 -5.75
C GLU A 183 -0.65 -8.49 -6.14
N SER A 184 -0.63 -7.32 -5.49
CA SER A 184 -1.53 -6.22 -5.81
C SER A 184 -1.28 -5.67 -7.22
N ALA A 185 -2.32 -5.70 -8.06
CA ALA A 185 -2.28 -5.10 -9.39
C ALA A 185 -2.11 -3.57 -9.32
N TYR A 186 -2.65 -2.93 -8.29
CA TYR A 186 -2.46 -1.49 -8.05
C TYR A 186 -0.98 -1.15 -7.82
N VAL A 187 -0.31 -1.88 -6.92
CA VAL A 187 1.12 -1.65 -6.62
C VAL A 187 1.97 -1.87 -7.86
N LYS A 188 1.72 -2.95 -8.60
CA LYS A 188 2.46 -3.27 -9.84
C LYS A 188 2.20 -2.23 -10.94
N ALA A 189 0.97 -1.76 -11.10
CA ALA A 189 0.65 -0.73 -12.08
C ALA A 189 1.38 0.59 -11.77
N LEU A 190 1.35 1.06 -10.52
CA LEU A 190 2.09 2.25 -10.11
C LEU A 190 3.60 2.09 -10.32
N ALA A 191 4.16 0.99 -9.90
CA ALA A 191 5.58 0.68 -10.07
C ALA A 191 5.97 0.57 -11.55
N SER A 192 5.05 0.11 -12.41
CA SER A 192 5.27 0.12 -13.85
C SER A 192 5.17 1.51 -14.50
N GLY A 193 4.98 2.59 -13.72
CA GLY A 193 4.84 3.95 -14.22
C GLY A 193 3.51 4.19 -14.96
N ALA A 194 2.48 3.42 -14.66
CA ALA A 194 1.15 3.67 -15.20
C ALA A 194 0.61 5.02 -14.72
N ASP A 195 -0.22 5.63 -15.54
CA ASP A 195 -0.98 6.80 -15.14
C ASP A 195 -1.87 6.49 -13.94
N ALA A 196 -1.95 7.42 -13.02
CA ALA A 196 -2.76 7.32 -11.83
C ALA A 196 -3.56 8.60 -11.61
N VAL A 197 -4.85 8.46 -11.32
CA VAL A 197 -5.73 9.55 -10.91
C VAL A 197 -6.11 9.34 -9.46
N GLY A 198 -5.77 10.31 -8.62
CA GLY A 198 -6.15 10.34 -7.21
C GLY A 198 -7.42 11.18 -7.01
N VAL A 199 -8.39 10.63 -6.29
CA VAL A 199 -9.63 11.29 -5.92
C VAL A 199 -9.72 11.36 -4.41
N GLY A 200 -10.08 12.50 -3.86
CA GLY A 200 -10.15 12.74 -2.42
C GLY A 200 -9.10 13.73 -1.94
N LEU A 201 -9.12 14.03 -0.65
CA LEU A 201 -8.22 14.96 0.02
C LEU A 201 -6.76 14.52 -0.12
N GLY A 202 -5.88 15.43 -0.51
CA GLY A 202 -4.44 15.21 -0.62
C GLY A 202 -4.04 14.13 -1.61
N ALA A 203 -5.00 13.59 -2.39
CA ALA A 203 -4.71 12.55 -3.36
C ALA A 203 -3.85 13.07 -4.50
N VAL A 204 -2.90 12.24 -4.93
CA VAL A 204 -1.92 12.60 -5.93
C VAL A 204 -2.23 11.91 -7.26
N SER A 205 -2.04 12.65 -8.33
CA SER A 205 -2.26 12.18 -9.69
C SER A 205 -1.00 12.38 -10.53
N CYS A 206 -0.83 11.51 -11.53
CA CYS A 206 0.15 11.69 -12.59
C CYS A 206 -0.42 11.05 -13.87
N VAL A 207 -0.71 11.88 -14.86
CA VAL A 207 -1.29 11.44 -16.16
C VAL A 207 -0.53 12.11 -17.29
N ASP A 208 -0.02 11.32 -18.22
CA ASP A 208 0.76 11.81 -19.37
C ASP A 208 1.91 12.77 -18.98
N GLY A 209 2.50 12.58 -17.80
CA GLY A 209 3.58 13.41 -17.27
C GLY A 209 3.11 14.69 -16.57
N MET A 210 1.82 15.00 -16.56
CA MET A 210 1.25 16.03 -15.69
C MET A 210 1.02 15.46 -14.30
N ALA A 211 1.70 16.01 -13.29
CA ALA A 211 1.53 15.64 -11.88
C ALA A 211 0.80 16.75 -11.12
N TRP A 212 -0.09 16.37 -10.22
CA TRP A 212 -0.80 17.30 -9.34
C TRP A 212 -1.23 16.64 -8.05
N ARG A 213 -1.57 17.47 -7.06
CA ARG A 213 -2.10 17.04 -5.78
C ARG A 213 -3.42 17.77 -5.49
N ASN A 214 -4.39 17.04 -4.94
CA ASN A 214 -5.61 17.65 -4.44
C ASN A 214 -5.34 18.39 -3.11
N PRO A 215 -6.16 19.41 -2.76
CA PRO A 215 -6.05 20.09 -1.47
C PRO A 215 -6.14 19.13 -0.28
N ASP A 216 -5.38 19.41 0.77
CA ASP A 216 -5.45 18.68 2.04
C ASP A 216 -6.55 19.26 2.96
N ASP A 217 -7.05 20.45 2.67
CA ASP A 217 -8.11 21.11 3.41
C ASP A 217 -9.50 20.65 2.92
N PHE A 218 -10.32 20.18 3.85
CA PHE A 218 -11.65 19.62 3.54
C PHE A 218 -12.59 20.64 2.92
N GLU A 219 -12.65 21.86 3.46
CA GLU A 219 -13.57 22.90 2.98
C GLU A 219 -13.16 23.35 1.58
N VAL A 220 -11.85 23.54 1.36
CA VAL A 220 -11.29 23.89 0.05
C VAL A 220 -11.57 22.79 -0.98
N TYR A 221 -11.38 21.53 -0.61
CA TYR A 221 -11.67 20.41 -1.51
C TYR A 221 -13.16 20.33 -1.86
N CYS A 222 -14.05 20.42 -0.88
CA CYS A 222 -15.48 20.37 -1.11
C CYS A 222 -16.00 21.55 -1.93
N ALA A 223 -15.49 22.77 -1.66
CA ALA A 223 -15.88 23.96 -2.43
C ALA A 223 -15.48 23.90 -3.90
N GLY A 224 -14.36 23.20 -4.20
CA GLY A 224 -13.87 23.03 -5.57
C GLY A 224 -14.33 21.73 -6.25
N SER A 225 -15.10 20.88 -5.57
CA SER A 225 -15.42 19.53 -6.08
C SER A 225 -16.16 19.49 -7.41
N ASP A 226 -16.91 20.54 -7.73
CA ASP A 226 -17.64 20.70 -8.98
C ASP A 226 -16.79 21.37 -10.09
N ASP A 227 -15.59 21.84 -9.77
CA ASP A 227 -14.68 22.51 -10.68
C ASP A 227 -13.26 21.93 -10.54
N PRO A 228 -12.85 21.05 -11.45
CA PRO A 228 -11.53 20.41 -11.40
C PRO A 228 -10.36 21.39 -11.34
N GLU A 229 -10.47 22.58 -11.93
CA GLU A 229 -9.41 23.59 -11.90
C GLU A 229 -9.19 24.17 -10.50
N GLN A 230 -10.22 24.19 -9.66
CA GLN A 230 -10.12 24.64 -8.27
C GLN A 230 -9.61 23.54 -7.33
N VAL A 231 -9.74 22.27 -7.71
CA VAL A 231 -9.30 21.12 -6.90
C VAL A 231 -7.84 20.75 -7.18
N VAL A 232 -7.31 21.12 -8.34
CA VAL A 232 -5.94 20.82 -8.71
C VAL A 232 -5.00 21.89 -8.15
N ARG A 233 -4.05 21.46 -7.31
CA ARG A 233 -2.96 22.32 -6.82
C ARG A 233 -1.62 21.76 -7.23
N ASP A 234 -0.62 22.65 -7.28
CA ASP A 234 0.77 22.29 -7.57
C ASP A 234 0.93 21.45 -8.85
N ALA A 235 0.08 21.73 -9.86
CA ALA A 235 0.18 21.04 -11.13
C ALA A 235 1.49 21.40 -11.84
N ALA A 236 2.26 20.39 -12.19
CA ALA A 236 3.52 20.53 -12.90
C ALA A 236 3.63 19.53 -14.03
N GLN A 237 4.06 20.02 -15.20
CA GLN A 237 4.48 19.13 -16.29
C GLN A 237 5.89 18.64 -15.95
N LEU A 238 6.04 17.35 -15.75
CA LEU A 238 7.33 16.72 -15.54
C LEU A 238 8.10 16.69 -16.85
N ASP A 239 9.35 17.13 -16.82
CA ASP A 239 10.29 16.89 -17.90
C ASP A 239 10.73 15.41 -17.96
N ASP A 240 11.52 15.06 -18.96
CA ASP A 240 11.93 13.68 -19.18
C ASP A 240 12.77 13.12 -18.01
N GLU A 241 13.60 13.95 -17.39
CA GLU A 241 14.44 13.56 -16.25
C GLU A 241 13.56 13.32 -15.00
N ALA A 242 12.72 14.27 -14.62
CA ALA A 242 11.81 14.14 -13.48
C ALA A 242 10.87 12.94 -13.64
N ARG A 243 10.38 12.70 -14.87
CA ARG A 243 9.56 11.54 -15.19
C ARG A 243 10.33 10.24 -15.04
N ALA A 244 11.57 10.17 -15.51
CA ALA A 244 12.43 9.00 -15.39
C ALA A 244 12.78 8.72 -13.93
N VAL A 245 13.07 9.75 -13.12
CA VAL A 245 13.31 9.63 -11.67
C VAL A 245 12.06 9.10 -10.97
N LEU A 246 10.88 9.61 -11.29
CA LEU A 246 9.62 9.12 -10.71
C LEU A 246 9.38 7.64 -11.03
N VAL A 247 9.59 7.24 -12.29
CA VAL A 247 9.48 5.84 -12.72
C VAL A 247 10.51 4.97 -12.01
N ALA A 248 11.77 5.43 -11.92
CA ALA A 248 12.83 4.70 -11.22
C ALA A 248 12.47 4.48 -9.74
N ARG A 249 12.06 5.53 -9.04
CA ARG A 249 11.65 5.46 -7.62
C ARG A 249 10.54 4.45 -7.39
N ARG A 250 9.52 4.46 -8.23
CA ARG A 250 8.38 3.54 -8.14
C ARG A 250 8.79 2.10 -8.49
N ALA A 251 9.48 1.92 -9.61
CA ALA A 251 9.85 0.60 -10.11
C ALA A 251 10.88 -0.12 -9.21
N LEU A 252 11.79 0.63 -8.58
CA LEU A 252 12.73 0.08 -7.60
C LEU A 252 12.05 -0.51 -6.35
N CYS A 253 10.79 -0.13 -6.07
CA CYS A 253 10.03 -0.80 -5.02
C CYS A 253 9.77 -2.28 -5.33
N LEU A 254 9.69 -2.66 -6.61
CA LEU A 254 9.52 -4.05 -7.00
C LEU A 254 10.83 -4.84 -6.84
N SER A 255 10.72 -6.10 -6.45
CA SER A 255 11.87 -6.99 -6.31
C SER A 255 12.59 -7.25 -7.63
N GLU A 256 11.88 -7.18 -8.74
CA GLU A 256 12.45 -7.28 -10.09
C GLU A 256 13.24 -6.05 -10.52
N GLY A 257 13.02 -4.89 -9.86
CA GLY A 257 13.68 -3.64 -10.21
C GLY A 257 13.25 -3.07 -11.57
N VAL A 258 14.10 -2.24 -12.19
CA VAL A 258 13.80 -1.52 -13.43
C VAL A 258 14.93 -1.66 -14.45
N GLU A 259 14.57 -1.80 -15.73
CA GLU A 259 15.53 -1.82 -16.84
C GLU A 259 16.25 -0.47 -16.98
N ALA A 260 17.58 -0.50 -17.11
CA ALA A 260 18.41 0.70 -17.16
C ALA A 260 18.05 1.61 -18.35
N GLU A 261 17.72 1.02 -19.49
CA GLU A 261 17.30 1.78 -20.68
C GLU A 261 16.05 2.62 -20.43
N ARG A 262 15.10 2.07 -19.66
CA ARG A 262 13.81 2.71 -19.36
C ARG A 262 13.97 3.97 -18.50
N VAL A 263 15.01 4.03 -17.69
CA VAL A 263 15.27 5.11 -16.72
C VAL A 263 16.60 5.82 -17.03
N SER A 264 17.06 5.75 -18.27
CA SER A 264 18.34 6.32 -18.70
C SER A 264 18.46 7.82 -18.43
N ALA A 265 17.36 8.58 -18.49
CA ALA A 265 17.35 10.00 -18.13
C ALA A 265 17.53 10.26 -16.63
N ALA A 266 17.31 9.26 -15.76
CA ALA A 266 17.53 9.34 -14.32
C ALA A 266 18.91 8.85 -13.87
N VAL A 267 19.86 8.64 -14.77
CA VAL A 267 21.17 8.04 -14.46
C VAL A 267 21.94 8.81 -13.40
N GLY A 268 21.81 10.13 -13.33
CA GLY A 268 22.46 10.97 -12.31
C GLY A 268 21.98 10.60 -10.90
N GLU A 269 20.67 10.52 -10.69
CA GLU A 269 20.06 10.14 -9.41
C GLU A 269 20.36 8.67 -9.04
N LEU A 270 20.28 7.76 -10.02
CA LEU A 270 20.59 6.35 -9.81
C LEU A 270 22.06 6.15 -9.40
N SER A 271 22.99 6.87 -10.03
CA SER A 271 24.42 6.83 -9.65
C SER A 271 24.66 7.37 -8.25
N ALA A 272 23.90 8.38 -7.82
CA ALA A 272 23.97 8.89 -6.44
C ALA A 272 23.49 7.82 -5.45
N TRP A 273 22.38 7.13 -5.72
CA TRP A 273 21.88 6.05 -4.87
C TRP A 273 22.80 4.81 -4.89
N GLU A 274 23.47 4.54 -5.99
CA GLU A 274 24.50 3.48 -6.07
C GLU A 274 25.71 3.83 -5.19
N ALA A 275 26.18 5.07 -5.23
CA ALA A 275 27.25 5.55 -4.36
C ALA A 275 26.89 5.49 -2.86
N GLU A 276 25.61 5.64 -2.53
CA GLU A 276 25.08 5.42 -1.18
C GLU A 276 24.91 3.92 -0.84
N GLY A 277 25.14 3.01 -1.78
CA GLY A 277 24.97 1.57 -1.59
C GLY A 277 23.50 1.11 -1.57
N LEU A 278 22.57 1.94 -2.01
CA LEU A 278 21.13 1.65 -1.96
C LEU A 278 20.63 0.87 -3.16
N VAL A 279 21.25 1.06 -4.32
CA VAL A 279 20.91 0.37 -5.57
C VAL A 279 22.16 -0.27 -6.17
N VAL A 280 21.96 -1.23 -7.04
CA VAL A 280 22.99 -1.86 -7.86
C VAL A 280 22.45 -2.06 -9.26
N CYS A 281 23.32 -1.88 -10.27
CA CYS A 281 23.00 -2.20 -11.66
C CYS A 281 23.66 -3.51 -12.06
N GLU A 282 22.86 -4.54 -12.26
CA GLU A 282 23.32 -5.86 -12.70
C GLU A 282 22.51 -6.31 -13.91
N ASP A 283 23.17 -6.85 -14.91
CA ASP A 283 22.57 -7.36 -16.15
C ASP A 283 21.65 -6.32 -16.84
N GLY A 284 22.04 -5.03 -16.80
CA GLY A 284 21.25 -3.94 -17.39
C GLY A 284 19.98 -3.58 -16.61
N ARG A 285 19.89 -3.97 -15.35
CA ARG A 285 18.74 -3.74 -14.50
C ARG A 285 19.13 -3.16 -13.14
N TRP A 286 18.49 -2.07 -12.76
CA TRP A 286 18.64 -1.47 -11.43
C TRP A 286 17.76 -2.20 -10.42
N ARG A 287 18.34 -2.55 -9.27
CA ARG A 287 17.64 -3.16 -8.14
C ARG A 287 18.07 -2.52 -6.82
N LEU A 288 17.18 -2.57 -5.83
CA LEU A 288 17.56 -2.23 -4.47
C LEU A 288 18.48 -3.31 -3.88
N THR A 289 19.54 -2.89 -3.21
CA THR A 289 20.33 -3.73 -2.31
C THR A 289 19.51 -4.08 -1.05
N SER A 290 20.01 -4.95 -0.18
CA SER A 290 19.38 -5.21 1.13
C SER A 290 19.30 -3.93 1.97
N GLU A 291 20.33 -3.07 1.92
CA GLU A 291 20.32 -1.74 2.54
C GLU A 291 19.25 -0.85 1.92
N GLY A 292 19.21 -0.82 0.59
CA GLY A 292 18.25 -0.04 -0.17
C GLY A 292 16.81 -0.44 0.14
N ARG A 293 16.48 -1.73 0.24
CA ARG A 293 15.13 -2.20 0.58
C ARG A 293 14.65 -1.68 1.92
N PHE A 294 15.51 -1.71 2.92
CA PHE A 294 15.18 -1.16 4.23
C PHE A 294 15.06 0.37 4.18
N ALA A 295 16.03 1.07 3.58
CA ALA A 295 16.01 2.53 3.46
C ALA A 295 14.81 3.04 2.65
N TRP A 296 14.36 2.28 1.64
CA TRP A 296 13.25 2.66 0.77
C TRP A 296 11.91 2.76 1.48
N GLN A 297 11.70 2.04 2.58
CA GLN A 297 10.49 2.13 3.39
C GLN A 297 10.29 3.52 4.03
N TRP A 298 11.39 4.25 4.21
CA TRP A 298 11.40 5.61 4.75
C TRP A 298 11.42 6.70 3.68
N ARG A 299 11.86 6.34 2.48
CA ARG A 299 11.83 7.22 1.31
C ARG A 299 10.45 7.16 0.69
N THR A 300 9.51 7.64 1.48
CA THR A 300 8.08 7.61 1.21
C THR A 300 7.70 7.74 -0.25
N TRP A 301 6.62 7.04 -0.61
CA TRP A 301 5.81 7.09 -1.81
C TRP A 301 5.27 8.50 -2.15
N ALA A 302 5.81 9.56 -1.55
CA ALA A 302 5.46 10.92 -1.84
C ALA A 302 5.92 11.25 -3.27
N LEU A 303 4.94 11.48 -4.14
CA LEU A 303 5.12 12.25 -5.35
C LEU A 303 5.50 13.67 -4.98
#